data_577508e0271625bdd52b4f736d6cf873
#
_entry.id   577508e0271625bdd52b4f736d6cf873
#
_cell.length_a   1.000
_cell.length_b   1.000
_cell.length_c   1.000
_cell.angle_alpha   90.00
_cell.angle_beta   90.00
_cell.angle_gamma   90.00
#
_symmetry.space_group_name_H-M   'P 1'
#
loop_
_entity.id
_entity.type
_entity.pdbx_description
1 polymer ?
#
loop_
_entity_poly.entity_id
_entity_poly.type
_entity_poly.pdbx_seq_one_letter_code
_entity_poly.pdbx_strand_id
1 'polypeptide(L)'
;YSGKCPYHGTCFEGLAAGPAIEERWGKSAKELPVDHPAWDLEAYYIAQALCIYILTISPKKIILGGGVMHQKQLFPMIHKYVQEMLNGYVAKEEITTDKIKDYIVYPGLADNAGFCGGLALAKQALKNK
;
A
#
# COMPACT_ATOMS: atom_id res chain seq x y z
N TYR A 1 -19.62 5.22 0.93
CA TYR A 1 -19.05 4.91 2.25
C TYR A 1 -18.36 6.13 2.85
N SER A 2 -18.75 6.48 4.08
CA SER A 2 -18.29 7.71 4.76
C SER A 2 -16.91 7.60 5.42
N GLY A 3 -16.23 6.46 5.29
CA GLY A 3 -14.92 6.20 5.88
C GLY A 3 -14.96 5.98 7.40
N LYS A 4 -13.90 5.38 7.94
CA LYS A 4 -13.79 5.02 9.37
C LYS A 4 -12.76 5.84 10.15
N CYS A 5 -12.10 6.80 9.53
CA CYS A 5 -11.16 7.64 10.26
C CYS A 5 -11.92 8.59 11.20
N PRO A 6 -11.61 8.60 12.52
CA PRO A 6 -12.33 9.45 13.47
C PRO A 6 -12.06 10.96 13.27
N TYR A 7 -11.01 11.32 12.53
CA TYR A 7 -10.62 12.71 12.29
C TYR A 7 -11.06 13.23 10.92
N HIS A 8 -10.90 12.42 9.87
CA HIS A 8 -11.05 12.87 8.48
C HIS A 8 -12.08 12.06 7.67
N GLY A 9 -12.80 11.11 8.28
CA GLY A 9 -13.80 10.28 7.58
C GLY A 9 -13.17 9.51 6.41
N THR A 10 -13.26 10.08 5.22
CA THR A 10 -12.86 9.50 3.93
C THR A 10 -11.38 9.68 3.54
N CYS A 11 -10.48 9.95 4.47
CA CYS A 11 -9.05 9.94 4.15
C CYS A 11 -8.58 8.52 3.78
N PHE A 12 -7.35 8.40 3.26
CA PHE A 12 -6.80 7.11 2.81
C PHE A 12 -6.87 6.02 3.91
N GLU A 13 -6.51 6.36 5.15
CA GLU A 13 -6.66 5.45 6.29
C GLU A 13 -8.13 5.05 6.52
N GLY A 14 -9.04 6.03 6.47
CA GLY A 14 -10.48 5.80 6.67
C GLY A 14 -11.14 4.94 5.60
N LEU A 15 -10.54 4.83 4.42
CA LEU A 15 -11.05 4.04 3.30
C LEU A 15 -10.35 2.69 3.14
N ALA A 16 -9.04 2.62 3.37
CA ALA A 16 -8.18 1.49 3.00
C ALA A 16 -7.54 0.74 4.18
N ALA A 17 -7.85 1.10 5.43
CA ALA A 17 -7.36 0.36 6.58
C ALA A 17 -8.22 -0.88 6.89
N GLY A 18 -7.63 -1.88 7.56
CA GLY A 18 -8.33 -3.10 7.97
C GLY A 18 -9.69 -2.88 8.64
N PRO A 19 -9.82 -1.95 9.62
CA PRO A 19 -11.11 -1.61 10.20
C PRO A 19 -12.15 -1.06 9.22
N ALA A 20 -11.72 -0.36 8.17
CA ALA A 20 -12.62 0.12 7.11
C ALA A 20 -13.12 -1.02 6.21
N ILE A 21 -12.26 -1.99 5.92
CA ILE A 21 -12.63 -3.21 5.20
C ILE A 21 -13.68 -3.98 6.01
N GLU A 22 -13.42 -4.23 7.30
CA GLU A 22 -14.31 -4.97 8.17
C GLU A 22 -15.68 -4.30 8.30
N GLU A 23 -15.74 -3.00 8.51
CA GLU A 23 -17.01 -2.27 8.61
C GLU A 23 -17.81 -2.29 7.30
N ARG A 24 -17.12 -2.13 6.16
CA ARG A 24 -17.76 -2.10 4.83
C ARG A 24 -18.31 -3.45 4.41
N TRP A 25 -17.61 -4.53 4.73
CA TRP A 25 -17.90 -5.88 4.23
C TRP A 25 -18.43 -6.83 5.31
N GLY A 26 -18.50 -6.40 6.58
CA GLY A 26 -19.00 -7.20 7.69
C GLY A 26 -18.10 -8.35 8.11
N LYS A 27 -16.88 -8.43 7.55
CA LYS A 27 -15.87 -9.45 7.85
C LYS A 27 -14.47 -8.84 7.82
N SER A 28 -13.60 -9.34 8.68
CA SER A 28 -12.21 -8.90 8.67
C SER A 28 -11.49 -9.28 7.37
N ALA A 29 -10.49 -8.49 7.00
CA ALA A 29 -9.66 -8.75 5.81
C ALA A 29 -9.03 -10.16 5.79
N LYS A 30 -8.85 -10.80 6.96
CA LYS A 30 -8.29 -12.16 7.08
C LYS A 30 -9.29 -13.25 6.72
N GLU A 31 -10.58 -12.96 6.80
CA GLU A 31 -11.67 -13.90 6.58
C GLU A 31 -12.30 -13.80 5.19
N LEU A 32 -11.94 -12.73 4.44
CA LEU A 32 -12.42 -12.55 3.08
C LEU A 32 -11.70 -13.49 2.10
N PRO A 33 -12.44 -14.19 1.22
CA PRO A 33 -11.85 -14.98 0.14
C PRO A 33 -10.91 -14.17 -0.74
N VAL A 34 -9.93 -14.85 -1.37
CA VAL A 34 -8.92 -14.21 -2.22
C VAL A 34 -9.52 -13.51 -3.46
N ASP A 35 -10.67 -13.97 -3.92
CA ASP A 35 -11.42 -13.47 -5.07
C ASP A 35 -12.57 -12.52 -4.67
N HIS A 36 -12.64 -12.12 -3.39
CA HIS A 36 -13.69 -11.22 -2.92
C HIS A 36 -13.58 -9.83 -3.58
N PRO A 37 -14.71 -9.19 -4.01
CA PRO A 37 -14.69 -7.89 -4.68
C PRO A 37 -14.14 -6.74 -3.83
N ALA A 38 -14.02 -6.94 -2.52
CA ALA A 38 -13.35 -6.00 -1.63
C ALA A 38 -11.92 -5.67 -2.08
N TRP A 39 -11.22 -6.65 -2.66
CA TRP A 39 -9.82 -6.47 -3.05
C TRP A 39 -9.63 -5.56 -4.24
N ASP A 40 -10.59 -5.56 -5.16
CA ASP A 40 -10.59 -4.64 -6.30
C ASP A 40 -10.72 -3.19 -5.82
N LEU A 41 -11.70 -2.93 -4.95
CA LEU A 41 -11.90 -1.61 -4.35
C LEU A 41 -10.71 -1.16 -3.50
N GLU A 42 -10.14 -2.07 -2.73
CA GLU A 42 -8.96 -1.80 -1.88
C GLU A 42 -7.74 -1.44 -2.73
N ALA A 43 -7.47 -2.22 -3.78
CA ALA A 43 -6.40 -1.94 -4.72
C ALA A 43 -6.57 -0.57 -5.41
N TYR A 44 -7.80 -0.23 -5.76
CA TYR A 44 -8.13 1.07 -6.35
C TYR A 44 -7.80 2.24 -5.40
N TYR A 45 -8.22 2.19 -4.13
CA TYR A 45 -7.89 3.23 -3.15
C TYR A 45 -6.40 3.36 -2.89
N ILE A 46 -5.71 2.22 -2.75
CA ILE A 46 -4.25 2.22 -2.59
C ILE A 46 -3.59 2.87 -3.81
N ALA A 47 -3.98 2.48 -5.03
CA ALA A 47 -3.41 3.03 -6.25
C ALA A 47 -3.63 4.54 -6.38
N GLN A 48 -4.80 5.07 -6.01
CA GLN A 48 -5.04 6.51 -5.97
C GLN A 48 -4.03 7.25 -5.07
N ALA A 49 -3.83 6.74 -3.84
CA ALA A 49 -2.85 7.33 -2.92
C ALA A 49 -1.43 7.25 -3.48
N LEU A 50 -1.05 6.12 -4.08
CA LEU A 50 0.27 5.95 -4.69
C LEU A 50 0.50 6.90 -5.87
N CYS A 51 -0.50 7.12 -6.71
CA CYS A 51 -0.42 8.09 -7.80
C CYS A 51 -0.14 9.51 -7.26
N ILE A 52 -0.79 9.90 -6.17
CA ILE A 52 -0.51 11.19 -5.51
C ILE A 52 0.95 11.24 -5.04
N TYR A 53 1.45 10.21 -4.37
CA TYR A 53 2.84 10.16 -3.91
C TYR A 53 3.85 10.16 -5.06
N ILE A 54 3.58 9.42 -6.13
CA ILE A 54 4.41 9.39 -7.33
C ILE A 54 4.53 10.78 -7.95
N LEU A 55 3.41 11.49 -8.08
CA LEU A 55 3.35 12.80 -8.72
C LEU A 55 3.94 13.92 -7.85
N THR A 56 3.88 13.80 -6.51
CA THR A 56 4.33 14.86 -5.60
C THR A 56 5.78 14.73 -5.15
N ILE A 57 6.23 13.50 -4.85
CA ILE A 57 7.57 13.27 -4.28
C ILE A 57 8.48 12.38 -5.14
N SER A 58 7.98 11.84 -6.24
CA SER A 58 8.74 11.02 -7.20
C SER A 58 9.67 9.99 -6.53
N PRO A 59 9.15 9.09 -5.67
CA PRO A 59 9.99 8.17 -4.92
C PRO A 59 10.74 7.22 -5.86
N LYS A 60 11.92 6.74 -5.43
CA LYS A 60 12.70 5.74 -6.19
C LYS A 60 12.10 4.33 -6.07
N LYS A 61 11.39 4.06 -4.99
CA LYS A 61 10.73 2.79 -4.68
C LYS A 61 9.63 3.00 -3.65
N ILE A 62 8.55 2.26 -3.78
CA ILE A 62 7.44 2.25 -2.82
C ILE A 62 7.38 0.88 -2.15
N ILE A 63 7.39 0.86 -0.83
CA ILE A 63 7.30 -0.37 -0.04
C ILE A 63 5.95 -0.34 0.69
N LEU A 64 5.07 -1.27 0.36
CA LEU A 64 3.76 -1.41 0.97
C LEU A 64 3.76 -2.55 1.98
N GLY A 65 3.63 -2.18 3.25
CA GLY A 65 3.57 -3.12 4.38
C GLY A 65 2.30 -2.95 5.21
N GLY A 66 2.24 -3.68 6.31
CA GLY A 66 1.11 -3.67 7.23
C GLY A 66 0.12 -4.81 6.98
N GLY A 67 -0.88 -4.93 7.87
CA GLY A 67 -1.78 -6.09 7.93
C GLY A 67 -2.56 -6.36 6.64
N VAL A 68 -3.08 -5.33 5.98
CA VAL A 68 -3.81 -5.45 4.71
C VAL A 68 -2.93 -6.00 3.60
N MET A 69 -1.65 -5.63 3.58
CA MET A 69 -0.72 -6.04 2.54
C MET A 69 -0.24 -7.51 2.64
N HIS A 70 -0.68 -8.27 3.66
CA HIS A 70 -0.57 -9.73 3.66
C HIS A 70 -1.41 -10.36 2.53
N GLN A 71 -2.39 -9.64 2.03
CA GLN A 71 -3.21 -10.03 0.88
C GLN A 71 -2.41 -9.79 -0.42
N LYS A 72 -1.57 -10.77 -0.78
CA LYS A 72 -0.60 -10.65 -1.88
C LYS A 72 -1.25 -10.41 -3.25
N GLN A 73 -2.49 -10.86 -3.44
CA GLN A 73 -3.27 -10.62 -4.66
C GLN A 73 -3.51 -9.12 -4.93
N LEU A 74 -3.37 -8.25 -3.92
CA LEU A 74 -3.51 -6.81 -4.11
C LEU A 74 -2.39 -6.23 -5.01
N PHE A 75 -1.17 -6.75 -4.95
CA PHE A 75 -0.04 -6.16 -5.69
C PHE A 75 -0.26 -6.07 -7.19
N PRO A 76 -0.60 -7.17 -7.91
CA PRO A 76 -0.85 -7.06 -9.34
C PRO A 76 -2.04 -6.13 -9.67
N MET A 77 -3.06 -6.06 -8.82
CA MET A 77 -4.19 -5.15 -9.00
C MET A 77 -3.77 -3.70 -8.82
N ILE A 78 -3.00 -3.39 -7.77
CA ILE A 78 -2.44 -2.07 -7.50
C ILE A 78 -1.54 -1.62 -8.66
N HIS A 79 -0.65 -2.49 -9.15
CA HIS A 79 0.23 -2.21 -10.28
C HIS A 79 -0.58 -1.79 -11.51
N LYS A 80 -1.61 -2.57 -11.84
CA LYS A 80 -2.52 -2.29 -12.95
C LYS A 80 -3.19 -0.93 -12.79
N TYR A 81 -3.81 -0.66 -11.64
CA TYR A 81 -4.50 0.61 -11.40
C TYR A 81 -3.56 1.80 -11.41
N VAL A 82 -2.34 1.70 -10.86
CA VAL A 82 -1.35 2.78 -10.94
C VAL A 82 -0.99 3.09 -12.40
N GLN A 83 -0.76 2.07 -13.22
CA GLN A 83 -0.48 2.26 -14.64
C GLN A 83 -1.65 2.88 -15.40
N GLU A 84 -2.88 2.42 -15.15
CA GLU A 84 -4.09 2.96 -15.76
C GLU A 84 -4.32 4.42 -15.37
N MET A 85 -4.20 4.76 -14.08
CA MET A 85 -4.43 6.12 -13.58
C MET A 85 -3.38 7.11 -14.05
N LEU A 86 -2.11 6.72 -14.08
CA LEU A 86 -1.02 7.57 -14.59
C LEU A 86 -1.03 7.65 -16.12
N ASN A 87 -1.56 6.67 -16.80
CA ASN A 87 -1.77 6.61 -18.24
C ASN A 87 -0.58 7.16 -19.07
N GLY A 88 0.63 6.81 -18.68
CA GLY A 88 1.86 7.24 -19.35
C GLY A 88 2.31 8.68 -19.05
N TYR A 89 1.58 9.45 -18.23
CA TYR A 89 1.97 10.82 -17.86
C TYR A 89 3.36 10.86 -17.20
N VAL A 90 3.67 9.88 -16.38
CA VAL A 90 5.03 9.66 -15.84
C VAL A 90 5.71 8.60 -16.69
N ALA A 91 6.49 9.02 -17.69
CA ALA A 91 7.13 8.13 -18.66
C ALA A 91 8.42 7.47 -18.10
N LYS A 92 8.35 6.87 -16.92
CA LYS A 92 9.44 6.07 -16.33
C LYS A 92 9.22 4.60 -16.63
N GLU A 93 10.26 3.91 -17.09
CA GLU A 93 10.22 2.50 -17.42
C GLU A 93 9.74 1.63 -16.23
N GLU A 94 10.17 1.99 -15.01
CA GLU A 94 9.76 1.31 -13.77
C GLU A 94 8.27 1.41 -13.48
N ILE A 95 7.54 2.31 -14.12
CA ILE A 95 6.10 2.51 -13.94
C ILE A 95 5.33 1.98 -15.15
N THR A 96 5.83 2.22 -16.36
CA THR A 96 5.09 1.96 -17.60
C THR A 96 5.22 0.52 -18.11
N THR A 97 6.12 -0.27 -17.54
CA THR A 97 6.38 -1.66 -17.94
C THR A 97 6.17 -2.64 -16.77
N ASP A 98 6.45 -3.91 -17.00
CA ASP A 98 6.44 -4.97 -15.97
C ASP A 98 7.41 -4.72 -14.80
N LYS A 99 8.33 -3.75 -14.93
CA LYS A 99 9.23 -3.35 -13.85
C LYS A 99 8.50 -2.69 -12.67
N ILE A 100 7.23 -2.34 -12.83
CA ILE A 100 6.41 -1.80 -11.73
C ILE A 100 6.36 -2.76 -10.52
N LYS A 101 6.47 -4.07 -10.73
CA LYS A 101 6.59 -5.08 -9.67
C LYS A 101 7.86 -4.94 -8.82
N ASP A 102 8.89 -4.29 -9.34
CA ASP A 102 10.14 -4.00 -8.62
C ASP A 102 10.15 -2.57 -8.05
N TYR A 103 9.21 -1.74 -8.48
CA TYR A 103 9.02 -0.36 -8.03
C TYR A 103 8.05 -0.25 -6.84
N ILE A 104 6.91 -0.97 -6.90
CA ILE A 104 5.94 -1.07 -5.80
C ILE A 104 6.01 -2.49 -5.25
N VAL A 105 6.57 -2.64 -4.05
CA VAL A 105 6.97 -3.93 -3.50
C VAL A 105 6.45 -4.19 -2.10
N TYR A 106 6.38 -5.46 -1.73
CA TYR A 106 6.21 -5.89 -0.34
C TYR A 106 7.54 -5.76 0.43
N PRO A 107 7.53 -5.51 1.76
CA PRO A 107 8.75 -5.46 2.57
C PRO A 107 9.56 -6.76 2.49
N GLY A 108 10.85 -6.66 2.16
CA GLY A 108 11.75 -7.83 2.11
C GLY A 108 11.93 -8.53 3.46
N LEU A 109 11.73 -7.82 4.57
CA LEU A 109 11.77 -8.36 5.92
C LEU A 109 10.40 -8.80 6.44
N ALA A 110 9.36 -8.70 5.61
CA ALA A 110 7.97 -9.03 5.97
C ALA A 110 7.57 -8.41 7.34
N ASP A 111 7.02 -9.20 8.26
CA ASP A 111 6.57 -8.72 9.57
C ASP A 111 7.70 -8.28 10.51
N ASN A 112 8.93 -8.68 10.21
CA ASN A 112 10.10 -8.28 10.98
C ASN A 112 10.62 -6.88 10.62
N ALA A 113 10.06 -6.22 9.60
CA ALA A 113 10.55 -4.92 9.13
C ALA A 113 10.56 -3.85 10.23
N GLY A 114 9.49 -3.76 11.03
CA GLY A 114 9.39 -2.82 12.16
C GLY A 114 10.42 -3.11 13.27
N PHE A 115 10.54 -4.36 13.66
CA PHE A 115 11.50 -4.80 14.68
C PHE A 115 12.96 -4.54 14.23
N CYS A 116 13.32 -4.94 13.03
CA CYS A 116 14.64 -4.70 12.46
C CYS A 116 14.95 -3.20 12.31
N GLY A 117 13.94 -2.39 11.96
CA GLY A 117 14.05 -0.94 11.92
C GLY A 117 14.39 -0.35 13.28
N GLY A 118 13.71 -0.76 14.34
CA GLY A 118 14.00 -0.36 15.72
C GLY A 118 15.42 -0.70 16.15
N LEU A 119 15.88 -1.94 15.85
CA LEU A 119 17.25 -2.35 16.12
C LEU A 119 18.29 -1.53 15.35
N ALA A 120 18.01 -1.21 14.08
CA ALA A 120 18.91 -0.39 13.26
C ALA A 120 19.06 1.03 13.84
N LEU A 121 17.95 1.65 14.27
CA LEU A 121 17.96 2.96 14.91
C LEU A 121 18.72 2.95 16.25
N ALA A 122 18.50 1.95 17.09
CA ALA A 122 19.22 1.78 18.36
C ALA A 122 20.74 1.63 18.11
N LYS A 123 21.14 0.83 17.13
CA LYS A 123 22.54 0.67 16.74
C LYS A 123 23.17 1.97 16.23
N GLN A 124 22.41 2.76 15.47
CA GLN A 124 22.87 4.06 14.99
C GLN A 124 23.06 5.06 16.14
N ALA A 125 22.13 5.10 17.10
CA ALA A 125 22.21 5.97 18.27
C ALA A 125 23.44 5.65 19.15
N LEU A 126 23.80 4.36 19.26
CA LEU A 126 25.01 3.94 20.00
C LEU A 126 26.32 4.35 19.31
N LYS A 127 26.35 4.45 17.98
CA LYS A 127 27.54 4.87 17.23
C LYS A 127 27.79 6.37 17.26
N ASN A 128 26.76 7.16 17.55
CA ASN A 128 26.82 8.62 17.58
C ASN A 128 27.07 9.17 18.99
N LYS A 129 27.36 8.32 19.96
CA LYS A 129 27.89 8.64 21.28
C LYS A 129 29.40 8.48 21.31
#